data_3f479975f2d8c024d03b3d27b458ee59
#
_entry.id   3f479975f2d8c024d03b3d27b458ee59
#
_cell.length_a   1.000
_cell.length_b   1.000
_cell.length_c   1.000
_cell.angle_alpha   90.00
_cell.angle_beta   90.00
_cell.angle_gamma   90.00
#
_symmetry.space_group_name_H-M   'P 1'
#
loop_
_entity.id
_entity.type
_entity.pdbx_description
1 polymer ?
#
loop_
_entity_poly.entity_id
_entity_poly.type
_entity_poly.pdbx_seq_one_letter_code
_entity_poly.pdbx_strand_id
1 'polypeptide(L)'
;ETDLLRDTFGKKGLMESAVQENTPDPLDLVEPEKLMDLLPEIAKILDTVPSSEELVKILQKAGCCYEPEQVGISRELVPMTLQLCPYVRNRLSFLRISKMLQWTTK
;
A
#
# COMPACT_ATOMS: atom_id res chain seq x y z
N GLU A 1 -2.61 13.17 -4.88
CA GLU A 1 -1.76 11.99 -5.14
C GLU A 1 -0.76 12.21 -6.27
N THR A 2 -1.20 12.73 -7.42
CA THR A 2 -0.34 13.00 -8.59
C THR A 2 0.84 13.91 -8.26
N ASP A 3 0.63 14.95 -7.46
CA ASP A 3 1.70 15.87 -7.05
C ASP A 3 2.70 15.17 -6.12
N LEU A 4 2.22 14.33 -5.21
CA LEU A 4 3.07 13.55 -4.32
C LEU A 4 3.92 12.54 -5.11
N LEU A 5 3.34 11.88 -6.12
CA LEU A 5 4.06 11.00 -7.04
C LEU A 5 5.16 11.76 -7.80
N ARG A 6 4.81 12.94 -8.32
CA ARG A 6 5.76 13.79 -9.04
C ARG A 6 6.90 14.26 -8.15
N ASP A 7 6.62 14.68 -6.93
CA ASP A 7 7.63 15.16 -5.99
C ASP A 7 8.57 14.04 -5.53
N THR A 8 8.05 12.82 -5.39
CA THR A 8 8.83 11.68 -4.90
C THR A 8 9.60 11.00 -6.01
N PHE A 9 8.91 10.59 -7.09
CA PHE A 9 9.51 9.85 -8.20
C PHE A 9 10.18 10.77 -9.23
N GLY A 10 9.66 11.99 -9.42
CA GLY A 10 10.21 12.95 -10.37
C GLY A 10 11.62 13.38 -10.04
N LYS A 11 11.92 13.63 -8.77
CA LYS A 11 13.27 13.99 -8.29
C LYS A 11 14.33 12.92 -8.55
N LYS A 12 13.90 11.67 -8.69
CA LYS A 12 14.77 10.53 -8.99
C LYS A 12 14.72 10.10 -10.47
N GLY A 13 14.03 10.83 -11.31
CA GLY A 13 13.83 10.47 -12.73
C GLY A 13 12.96 9.23 -12.95
N LEU A 14 12.16 8.84 -11.97
CA LEU A 14 11.34 7.62 -12.00
C LEU A 14 9.88 7.87 -12.34
N MET A 15 9.46 9.13 -12.51
CA MET A 15 8.04 9.46 -12.70
C MET A 15 7.47 8.83 -13.98
N GLU A 16 8.18 8.92 -15.10
CA GLU A 16 7.75 8.35 -16.36
C GLU A 16 7.60 6.83 -16.27
N SER A 17 8.57 6.15 -15.67
CA SER A 17 8.53 4.72 -15.41
C SER A 17 7.36 4.32 -14.52
N ALA A 18 7.09 5.07 -13.45
CA ALA A 18 5.97 4.80 -12.55
C ALA A 18 4.61 4.97 -13.26
N VAL A 19 4.46 6.00 -14.10
CA VAL A 19 3.25 6.22 -14.90
C VAL A 19 3.06 5.11 -15.93
N GLN A 20 4.10 4.77 -16.66
CA GLN A 20 4.07 3.71 -17.67
C GLN A 20 3.73 2.35 -17.06
N GLU A 21 4.34 2.00 -15.93
CA GLU A 21 4.08 0.74 -15.21
C GLU A 21 2.61 0.65 -14.75
N ASN A 22 1.99 1.77 -14.37
CA ASN A 22 0.63 1.81 -13.83
C ASN A 22 -0.44 2.24 -14.84
N THR A 23 -0.14 2.18 -16.12
CA THR A 23 -1.08 2.47 -17.20
C THR A 23 -1.26 1.23 -18.08
N PRO A 24 -2.50 0.68 -18.20
CA PRO A 24 -3.72 1.11 -17.52
C PRO A 24 -3.73 0.82 -16.01
N ASP A 25 -4.48 1.61 -15.24
CA ASP A 25 -4.65 1.36 -13.80
C ASP A 25 -5.49 0.09 -13.59
N PRO A 26 -5.02 -0.90 -12.81
CA PRO A 26 -5.80 -2.11 -12.54
C PRO A 26 -7.13 -1.83 -11.82
N LEU A 27 -7.29 -0.68 -11.16
CA LEU A 27 -8.57 -0.27 -10.57
C LEU A 27 -9.66 0.02 -11.63
N ASP A 28 -9.28 0.36 -12.85
CA ASP A 28 -10.23 0.60 -13.95
C ASP A 28 -11.02 -0.67 -14.32
N LEU A 29 -10.51 -1.84 -13.96
CA LEU A 29 -11.16 -3.14 -14.17
C LEU A 29 -12.05 -3.56 -12.99
N VAL A 30 -12.03 -2.83 -11.88
CA VAL A 30 -12.80 -3.14 -10.68
C VAL A 30 -14.15 -2.45 -10.74
N GLU A 31 -15.22 -3.24 -10.81
CA GLU A 31 -16.58 -2.74 -10.73
C GLU A 31 -16.95 -2.42 -9.27
N PRO A 32 -17.31 -1.16 -8.93
CA PRO A 32 -17.57 -0.75 -7.55
C PRO A 32 -18.65 -1.57 -6.86
N GLU A 33 -19.72 -1.94 -7.58
CA GLU A 33 -20.83 -2.75 -7.03
C GLU A 33 -20.33 -4.15 -6.64
N LYS A 34 -19.56 -4.80 -7.51
CA LYS A 34 -18.97 -6.11 -7.20
C LYS A 34 -17.98 -6.04 -6.04
N LEU A 35 -17.23 -4.96 -5.95
CA LEU A 35 -16.34 -4.74 -4.81
C LEU A 35 -17.13 -4.68 -3.50
N MET A 36 -18.22 -3.93 -3.49
CA MET A 36 -19.09 -3.83 -2.29
C MET A 36 -19.66 -5.19 -1.89
N ASP A 37 -20.13 -5.99 -2.84
CA ASP A 37 -20.65 -7.33 -2.59
C ASP A 37 -19.58 -8.28 -2.03
N LEU A 38 -18.32 -8.10 -2.41
CA LEU A 38 -17.19 -8.93 -1.99
C LEU A 38 -16.54 -8.45 -0.68
N LEU A 39 -16.89 -7.27 -0.15
CA LEU A 39 -16.28 -6.76 1.08
C LEU A 39 -16.36 -7.74 2.26
N PRO A 40 -17.47 -8.46 2.51
CA PRO A 40 -17.52 -9.44 3.60
C PRO A 40 -16.51 -10.59 3.42
N GLU A 41 -16.28 -11.02 2.19
CA GLU A 41 -15.29 -12.07 1.91
C GLU A 41 -13.86 -11.54 2.03
N ILE A 42 -13.60 -10.31 1.59
CA ILE A 42 -12.33 -9.63 1.79
C ILE A 42 -12.03 -9.48 3.28
N ALA A 43 -13.01 -9.10 4.09
CA ALA A 43 -12.87 -9.00 5.55
C ALA A 43 -12.47 -10.35 6.17
N LYS A 44 -13.09 -11.45 5.77
CA LYS A 44 -12.72 -12.80 6.24
C LYS A 44 -11.26 -13.15 5.89
N ILE A 45 -10.79 -12.77 4.71
CA ILE A 45 -9.39 -12.99 4.32
C ILE A 45 -8.47 -12.15 5.20
N LEU A 46 -8.81 -10.88 5.45
CA LEU A 46 -8.03 -9.99 6.31
C LEU A 46 -7.96 -10.51 7.75
N ASP A 47 -9.02 -11.13 8.26
CA ASP A 47 -9.04 -11.74 9.59
C ASP A 47 -8.04 -12.91 9.73
N THR A 48 -7.58 -13.49 8.62
CA THR A 48 -6.53 -14.52 8.64
C THR A 48 -5.11 -13.95 8.75
N VAL A 49 -4.94 -12.64 8.56
CA VAL A 49 -3.65 -11.97 8.67
C VAL A 49 -3.30 -11.80 10.15
N PRO A 50 -2.10 -12.19 10.59
CA PRO A 50 -1.67 -11.98 11.97
C PRO A 50 -1.74 -10.51 12.38
N SER A 51 -2.00 -10.25 13.67
CA SER A 51 -1.97 -8.89 14.20
C SER A 51 -0.55 -8.28 14.10
N SER A 52 -0.47 -6.95 14.18
CA SER A 52 0.83 -6.26 14.20
C SER A 52 1.69 -6.71 15.38
N GLU A 53 1.09 -6.92 16.55
CA GLU A 53 1.81 -7.42 17.72
C GLU A 53 2.36 -8.85 17.53
N GLU A 54 1.60 -9.73 16.89
CA GLU A 54 2.07 -11.08 16.55
C GLU A 54 3.22 -11.04 15.56
N LEU A 55 3.12 -10.22 14.52
CA LEU A 55 4.18 -10.04 13.53
C LEU A 55 5.46 -9.49 14.17
N VAL A 56 5.35 -8.48 15.04
CA VAL A 56 6.50 -7.92 15.76
C VAL A 56 7.18 -9.00 16.61
N LYS A 57 6.42 -9.83 17.34
CA LYS A 57 6.99 -10.94 18.14
C LYS A 57 7.73 -11.96 17.28
N ILE A 58 7.20 -12.29 16.10
CA ILE A 58 7.85 -13.20 15.17
C ILE A 58 9.16 -12.59 14.66
N LEU A 59 9.14 -11.33 14.25
CA LEU A 59 10.32 -10.63 13.77
C LEU A 59 11.40 -10.49 14.85
N GLN A 60 11.01 -10.17 16.08
CA GLN A 60 11.93 -10.12 17.23
C GLN A 60 12.60 -11.48 17.48
N LYS A 61 11.83 -12.58 17.49
CA LYS A 61 12.39 -13.95 17.65
C LYS A 61 13.36 -14.32 16.53
N ALA A 62 13.09 -13.84 15.31
CA ALA A 62 13.96 -14.08 14.16
C ALA A 62 15.18 -13.16 14.11
N GLY A 63 15.29 -12.18 15.01
CA GLY A 63 16.36 -11.17 15.00
C GLY A 63 16.25 -10.17 13.84
N CYS A 64 15.04 -10.01 13.28
CA CYS A 64 14.78 -9.09 12.18
C CYS A 64 14.41 -7.68 12.69
N CYS A 65 14.64 -6.67 11.85
CA CYS A 65 14.12 -5.33 12.09
C CYS A 65 12.58 -5.33 11.95
N TYR A 66 11.91 -4.58 12.80
CA TYR A 66 10.45 -4.45 12.80
C TYR A 66 9.98 -2.98 12.95
N GLU A 67 10.91 -2.06 13.12
CA GLU A 67 10.66 -0.64 13.15
C GLU A 67 11.42 0.06 12.00
N PRO A 68 10.82 1.04 11.31
CA PRO A 68 11.46 1.70 10.18
C PRO A 68 12.79 2.38 10.57
N GLU A 69 12.90 2.91 11.77
CA GLU A 69 14.10 3.56 12.26
C GLU A 69 15.31 2.61 12.36
N GLN A 70 15.08 1.33 12.57
CA GLN A 70 16.13 0.30 12.62
C GLN A 70 16.86 0.11 11.29
N VAL A 71 16.21 0.51 10.19
CA VAL A 71 16.79 0.49 8.83
C VAL A 71 17.04 1.91 8.28
N GLY A 72 17.06 2.92 9.16
CA GLY A 72 17.37 4.30 8.79
C GLY A 72 16.23 5.06 8.10
N ILE A 73 14.99 4.60 8.24
CA ILE A 73 13.80 5.25 7.69
C ILE A 73 13.07 5.99 8.81
N SER A 74 12.84 7.30 8.63
CA SER A 74 12.04 8.07 9.59
C SER A 74 10.59 7.59 9.59
N ARG A 75 10.01 7.42 10.78
CA ARG A 75 8.59 7.06 10.97
C ARG A 75 7.64 8.04 10.29
N GLU A 76 8.00 9.30 10.19
CA GLU A 76 7.22 10.34 9.53
C GLU A 76 7.00 10.05 8.04
N LEU A 77 7.87 9.24 7.41
CA LEU A 77 7.74 8.85 6.01
C LEU A 77 6.74 7.70 5.80
N VAL A 78 6.33 6.99 6.86
CA VAL A 78 5.47 5.82 6.74
C VAL A 78 4.12 6.14 6.08
N PRO A 79 3.37 7.21 6.46
CA PRO A 79 2.12 7.53 5.80
C PRO A 79 2.28 7.80 4.30
N MET A 80 3.32 8.54 3.92
CA MET A 80 3.63 8.80 2.51
C MET A 80 3.98 7.50 1.77
N THR A 81 4.78 6.64 2.38
CA THR A 81 5.16 5.35 1.81
C THR A 81 3.95 4.48 1.56
N LEU A 82 3.00 4.41 2.50
CA LEU A 82 1.76 3.65 2.33
C LEU A 82 0.88 4.19 1.19
N GLN A 83 0.89 5.48 0.95
CA GLN A 83 0.19 6.09 -0.18
C GLN A 83 0.85 5.75 -1.53
N LEU A 84 2.17 5.68 -1.58
CA LEU A 84 2.93 5.55 -2.82
C LEU A 84 3.29 4.11 -3.18
N CYS A 85 3.42 3.21 -2.20
CA CYS A 85 3.85 1.84 -2.46
C CYS A 85 2.96 1.07 -3.46
N PRO A 86 1.64 1.32 -3.58
CA PRO A 86 0.82 0.67 -4.60
C PRO A 86 1.26 0.94 -6.04
N TYR A 87 1.98 2.05 -6.27
CA TYR A 87 2.44 2.47 -7.61
C TYR A 87 3.82 1.93 -8.01
N VAL A 88 4.50 1.24 -7.10
CA VAL A 88 5.80 0.61 -7.41
C VAL A 88 5.64 -0.53 -8.41
N ARG A 89 4.49 -1.18 -8.40
CA ARG A 89 4.13 -2.26 -9.33
C ARG A 89 2.66 -2.17 -9.74
N ASN A 90 2.38 -2.56 -10.98
CA ASN A 90 1.00 -2.69 -11.46
C ASN A 90 0.37 -3.99 -10.92
N ARG A 91 -0.16 -3.93 -9.71
CA ARG A 91 -0.83 -5.06 -9.05
C ARG A 91 -2.09 -4.60 -8.34
N LEU A 92 -3.13 -5.44 -8.39
CA LEU A 92 -4.36 -5.23 -7.62
C LEU A 92 -4.13 -5.73 -6.18
N SER A 93 -3.43 -4.92 -5.39
CA SER A 93 -3.20 -5.18 -3.96
C SER A 93 -4.34 -4.59 -3.11
N PHE A 94 -4.45 -5.04 -1.84
CA PHE A 94 -5.41 -4.46 -0.90
C PHE A 94 -5.22 -2.95 -0.73
N LEU A 95 -3.97 -2.48 -0.62
CA LEU A 95 -3.68 -1.04 -0.54
C LEU A 95 -4.17 -0.27 -1.78
N ARG A 96 -4.16 -0.89 -2.96
CA ARG A 96 -4.70 -0.28 -4.16
C ARG A 96 -6.22 -0.26 -4.17
N ILE A 97 -6.87 -1.36 -3.81
CA ILE A 97 -8.32 -1.46 -3.66
C ILE A 97 -8.83 -0.48 -2.59
N SER A 98 -8.09 -0.29 -1.50
CA SER A 98 -8.46 0.62 -0.42
C SER A 98 -8.65 2.06 -0.88
N LYS A 99 -8.04 2.46 -1.99
CA LYS A 99 -8.24 3.79 -2.60
C LYS A 99 -9.67 3.99 -3.12
N MET A 100 -10.34 2.91 -3.52
CA MET A 100 -11.76 2.96 -3.91
C MET A 100 -12.70 3.06 -2.71
N LEU A 101 -12.25 2.60 -1.53
CA LEU A 101 -13.06 2.53 -0.32
C LEU A 101 -13.03 3.83 0.50
N GLN A 102 -12.30 4.85 0.04
CA GLN A 102 -12.16 6.15 0.72
C GLN A 102 -11.90 6.00 2.24
N TRP A 103 -10.90 5.19 2.59
CA TRP A 103 -10.48 5.07 3.97
C TRP A 103 -10.01 6.44 4.46
N THR A 104 -10.87 7.12 5.17
CA THR A 104 -10.46 8.25 5.98
C THR A 104 -9.75 7.70 7.20
N THR A 105 -8.44 7.62 7.15
CA THR A 105 -7.63 7.50 8.37
C THR A 105 -7.86 8.74 9.19
N LYS A 106 -8.68 8.62 10.20
CA LYS A 106 -8.72 9.62 11.26
C LYS A 106 -7.49 9.49 12.14
#